data_b2f582ab28a769788adee45cfcddedd4
#
_entry.id   b2f582ab28a769788adee45cfcddedd4
#
_cell.length_a   1.000
_cell.length_b   1.000
_cell.length_c   1.000
_cell.angle_alpha   90.00
_cell.angle_beta   90.00
_cell.angle_gamma   90.00
#
_symmetry.space_group_name_H-M   'P 1'
#
loop_
_entity.id
_entity.type
_entity.pdbx_description
1 polymer ?
#
loop_
_entity_poly.entity_id
_entity_poly.type
_entity_poly.pdbx_seq_one_letter_code
_entity_poly.pdbx_strand_id
1 'polypeptide(L)'
;MVTGPGVRAAAPPFTPEYAKLPQRIRLLGLPPTGKEKYHQHALLRIYQDGLLVPVPANVGVDEKREVIAAIHTHDATGVLHFESDKPFRRTLGDVFQIWGVTLGPGQLGTLEDGDGRTLRVYVNGRRVTDPAAHVVKKDDVIVMRYDDGSQNVPLNPDATALKDANAGKGLCGASKGKKVKSCALMKRET
;
A
#
# COMPACT_ATOMS: atom_id res chain seq x y z
N MET A 1 -14.71 8.05 -0.01
CA MET A 1 -13.50 8.68 0.59
C MET A 1 -13.08 7.87 1.81
N VAL A 2 -11.78 7.61 1.94
CA VAL A 2 -11.21 6.90 3.11
C VAL A 2 -11.18 7.84 4.31
N THR A 3 -11.76 7.38 5.42
CA THR A 3 -11.81 8.09 6.70
C THR A 3 -11.53 7.11 7.83
N GLY A 4 -11.20 7.62 9.01
CA GLY A 4 -10.99 6.77 10.18
C GLY A 4 -9.98 7.35 11.17
N PRO A 5 -9.69 6.63 12.27
CA PRO A 5 -8.78 7.11 13.29
C PRO A 5 -7.39 7.45 12.72
N GLY A 6 -6.95 8.70 12.83
CA GLY A 6 -5.66 9.17 12.35
C GLY A 6 -5.49 9.24 10.83
N VAL A 7 -6.54 8.97 10.04
CA VAL A 7 -6.50 9.22 8.59
C VAL A 7 -6.46 10.71 8.34
N ARG A 8 -5.52 11.16 7.51
CA ARG A 8 -5.28 12.57 7.25
C ARG A 8 -4.89 12.85 5.81
N ALA A 9 -5.04 14.08 5.39
CA ALA A 9 -4.52 14.58 4.13
C ALA A 9 -3.00 14.81 4.25
N ALA A 10 -2.23 13.70 4.20
CA ALA A 10 -0.77 13.77 4.23
C ALA A 10 -0.23 14.26 2.88
N ALA A 11 0.81 15.10 2.93
CA ALA A 11 1.56 15.48 1.71
C ALA A 11 2.51 14.35 1.27
N PRO A 12 2.87 14.28 -0.04
CA PRO A 12 3.92 13.38 -0.50
C PRO A 12 5.23 13.57 0.30
N PRO A 13 5.96 12.51 0.61
CA PRO A 13 5.79 11.11 0.23
C PRO A 13 4.81 10.31 1.10
N PHE A 14 3.79 10.94 1.67
CA PHE A 14 2.69 10.30 2.40
C PHE A 14 3.17 9.48 3.62
N THR A 15 3.91 10.12 4.53
CA THR A 15 4.43 9.46 5.75
C THR A 15 3.34 8.69 6.49
N PRO A 16 3.55 7.40 6.83
CA PRO A 16 2.57 6.59 7.54
C PRO A 16 2.20 7.15 8.92
N GLU A 17 0.95 6.93 9.32
CA GLU A 17 0.46 7.26 10.64
C GLU A 17 0.41 5.98 11.49
N TYR A 18 1.15 5.92 12.58
CA TYR A 18 1.26 4.72 13.41
C TYR A 18 0.47 4.79 14.71
N ALA A 19 0.24 6.00 15.28
CA ALA A 19 -0.37 6.12 16.60
C ALA A 19 -1.76 5.49 16.68
N LYS A 20 -2.51 5.52 15.58
CA LYS A 20 -3.86 4.95 15.48
C LYS A 20 -3.93 3.65 14.67
N LEU A 21 -2.79 3.10 14.25
CA LEU A 21 -2.74 1.85 13.48
C LEU A 21 -3.51 0.69 14.16
N PRO A 22 -3.36 0.39 15.47
CA PRO A 22 -4.13 -0.68 16.09
C PRO A 22 -5.64 -0.45 16.07
N GLN A 23 -6.08 0.80 16.09
CA GLN A 23 -7.51 1.13 16.00
C GLN A 23 -8.03 0.89 14.59
N ARG A 24 -7.24 1.22 13.54
CA ARG A 24 -7.60 0.99 12.14
C ARG A 24 -7.66 -0.50 11.80
N ILE A 25 -6.70 -1.30 12.30
CA ILE A 25 -6.72 -2.77 12.16
C ILE A 25 -8.04 -3.34 12.71
N ARG A 26 -8.42 -2.94 13.93
CA ARG A 26 -9.67 -3.40 14.55
C ARG A 26 -10.91 -2.92 13.78
N LEU A 27 -10.92 -1.66 13.34
CA LEU A 27 -12.06 -1.09 12.60
C LEU A 27 -12.30 -1.82 11.28
N LEU A 28 -11.22 -2.20 10.58
CA LEU A 28 -11.29 -2.97 9.34
C LEU A 28 -11.57 -4.46 9.56
N GLY A 29 -11.52 -4.95 10.80
CA GLY A 29 -11.67 -6.37 11.10
C GLY A 29 -10.60 -7.23 10.40
N LEU A 30 -9.38 -6.70 10.25
CA LEU A 30 -8.32 -7.45 9.59
C LEU A 30 -7.94 -8.70 10.38
N PRO A 31 -7.66 -9.83 9.69
CA PRO A 31 -7.21 -11.03 10.35
C PRO A 31 -5.81 -10.83 10.97
N PRO A 32 -5.43 -11.65 11.96
CA PRO A 32 -4.07 -11.66 12.48
C PRO A 32 -3.08 -12.11 11.41
N THR A 33 -1.85 -11.64 11.54
CA THR A 33 -0.66 -12.11 10.80
C THR A 33 0.01 -13.25 11.55
N GLY A 34 1.05 -13.89 11.00
CA GLY A 34 1.92 -14.82 11.73
C GLY A 34 1.82 -16.28 11.31
N LYS A 35 0.69 -16.76 10.81
CA LYS A 35 0.58 -18.08 10.15
C LYS A 35 0.23 -17.87 8.69
N GLU A 36 1.22 -17.51 7.90
CA GLU A 36 1.09 -17.06 6.51
C GLU A 36 0.64 -18.17 5.55
N LYS A 37 -0.56 -18.72 5.78
CA LYS A 37 -1.20 -19.65 4.83
C LYS A 37 -1.73 -18.92 3.59
N TYR A 38 -1.97 -17.61 3.73
CA TYR A 38 -2.42 -16.73 2.68
C TYR A 38 -1.43 -15.58 2.53
N HIS A 39 -0.72 -15.56 1.39
CA HIS A 39 0.28 -14.57 1.07
C HIS A 39 0.12 -14.13 -0.38
N GLN A 40 -0.26 -12.90 -0.60
CA GLN A 40 -0.44 -12.33 -1.93
C GLN A 40 0.14 -10.92 -2.01
N HIS A 41 0.47 -10.51 -3.23
CA HIS A 41 1.05 -9.21 -3.51
C HIS A 41 0.28 -8.46 -4.59
N ALA A 42 0.40 -7.13 -4.56
CA ALA A 42 0.05 -6.20 -5.62
C ALA A 42 1.13 -5.12 -5.70
N LEU A 43 1.18 -4.36 -6.78
CA LEU A 43 2.12 -3.28 -6.95
C LEU A 43 1.39 -1.94 -6.98
N LEU A 44 1.82 -0.98 -6.17
CA LEU A 44 1.35 0.39 -6.19
C LEU A 44 2.45 1.33 -6.69
N ARG A 45 2.13 2.14 -7.68
CA ARG A 45 2.97 3.24 -8.17
C ARG A 45 2.19 4.54 -8.08
N ILE A 46 2.82 5.56 -7.54
CA ILE A 46 2.24 6.90 -7.41
C ILE A 46 3.13 7.87 -8.19
N TYR A 47 2.54 8.66 -9.05
CA TYR A 47 3.24 9.69 -9.81
C TYR A 47 2.61 11.06 -9.56
N GLN A 48 3.43 12.04 -9.34
CA GLN A 48 3.05 13.45 -9.27
C GLN A 48 3.82 14.22 -10.34
N ASP A 49 3.11 14.89 -11.24
CA ASP A 49 3.69 15.66 -12.36
C ASP A 49 4.75 14.85 -13.14
N GLY A 50 4.46 13.55 -13.38
CA GLY A 50 5.33 12.61 -14.11
C GLY A 50 6.45 11.99 -13.27
N LEU A 51 6.70 12.46 -12.06
CA LEU A 51 7.74 11.94 -11.18
C LEU A 51 7.20 10.87 -10.24
N LEU A 52 7.97 9.78 -10.08
CA LEU A 52 7.62 8.70 -9.16
C LEU A 52 7.72 9.19 -7.70
N VAL A 53 6.62 9.08 -6.98
CA VAL A 53 6.57 9.28 -5.52
C VAL A 53 6.71 7.92 -4.85
N PRO A 54 7.75 7.71 -4.02
CA PRO A 54 7.94 6.40 -3.38
C PRO A 54 6.80 6.09 -2.42
N VAL A 55 6.33 4.84 -2.45
CA VAL A 55 5.49 4.29 -1.39
C VAL A 55 6.40 3.99 -0.20
N PRO A 56 6.15 4.52 1.00
CA PRO A 56 7.04 4.30 2.13
C PRO A 56 7.14 2.82 2.52
N ALA A 57 8.29 2.44 3.05
CA ALA A 57 8.44 1.21 3.82
C ALA A 57 7.59 1.25 5.10
N ASN A 58 7.26 0.08 5.65
CA ASN A 58 6.58 -0.09 6.92
C ASN A 58 5.18 0.57 7.01
N VAL A 59 4.49 0.78 5.86
CA VAL A 59 3.04 1.01 5.92
C VAL A 59 2.41 -0.19 6.63
N GLY A 60 1.60 0.04 7.66
CA GLY A 60 0.97 -1.05 8.42
C GLY A 60 1.90 -1.80 9.38
N VAL A 61 3.14 -1.34 9.58
CA VAL A 61 4.11 -1.95 10.52
C VAL A 61 4.63 -0.89 11.49
N ASP A 62 4.26 -1.00 12.77
CA ASP A 62 4.81 -0.17 13.86
C ASP A 62 5.81 -0.99 14.67
N GLU A 63 7.09 -0.89 14.31
CA GLU A 63 8.17 -1.64 14.98
C GLU A 63 8.32 -1.27 16.47
N LYS A 64 7.94 -0.05 16.87
CA LYS A 64 8.06 0.39 18.26
C LYS A 64 7.02 -0.27 19.17
N ARG A 65 5.83 -0.53 18.63
CA ARG A 65 4.72 -1.17 19.35
C ARG A 65 4.57 -2.64 19.04
N GLU A 66 5.45 -3.17 18.17
CA GLU A 66 5.40 -4.55 17.68
C GLU A 66 4.04 -4.91 17.06
N VAL A 67 3.47 -3.97 16.28
CA VAL A 67 2.20 -4.15 15.58
C VAL A 67 2.44 -4.32 14.09
N ILE A 68 1.87 -5.37 13.51
CA ILE A 68 1.83 -5.59 12.07
C ILE A 68 0.40 -5.86 11.60
N ALA A 69 -0.02 -5.18 10.54
CA ALA A 69 -1.31 -5.40 9.90
C ALA A 69 -1.21 -6.46 8.81
N ALA A 70 -2.30 -7.18 8.55
CA ALA A 70 -2.41 -8.10 7.42
C ALA A 70 -2.24 -7.42 6.04
N ILE A 71 -2.25 -6.09 6.00
CA ILE A 71 -1.97 -5.23 4.85
C ILE A 71 -0.76 -4.38 5.21
N HIS A 72 0.36 -4.54 4.50
CA HIS A 72 1.58 -3.79 4.82
C HIS A 72 2.56 -3.69 3.64
N THR A 73 3.65 -2.93 3.84
CA THR A 73 4.82 -2.86 2.96
C THR A 73 6.09 -3.12 3.77
N HIS A 74 7.11 -3.73 3.14
CA HIS A 74 8.42 -3.94 3.76
C HIS A 74 9.44 -2.88 3.37
N ASP A 75 9.34 -2.36 2.14
CA ASP A 75 10.29 -1.44 1.54
C ASP A 75 9.59 -0.38 0.70
N ALA A 76 10.37 0.45 0.01
CA ALA A 76 9.87 1.52 -0.85
C ALA A 76 9.65 1.09 -2.32
N THR A 77 9.62 -0.23 -2.60
CA THR A 77 9.36 -0.74 -3.96
C THR A 77 7.91 -0.59 -4.39
N GLY A 78 7.00 -0.29 -3.46
CA GLY A 78 5.57 -0.19 -3.70
C GLY A 78 4.85 -1.54 -3.77
N VAL A 79 5.53 -2.64 -3.41
CA VAL A 79 4.87 -3.95 -3.24
C VAL A 79 4.01 -3.91 -1.99
N LEU A 80 2.72 -4.15 -2.17
CA LEU A 80 1.74 -4.32 -1.10
C LEU A 80 1.68 -5.80 -0.74
N HIS A 81 1.80 -6.11 0.54
CA HIS A 81 1.68 -7.45 1.10
C HIS A 81 0.31 -7.64 1.74
N PHE A 82 -0.28 -8.81 1.51
CA PHE A 82 -1.56 -9.25 2.08
C PHE A 82 -1.33 -10.62 2.70
N GLU A 83 -1.12 -10.66 4.02
CA GLU A 83 -0.65 -11.84 4.74
C GLU A 83 -1.55 -12.17 5.93
N SER A 84 -2.00 -13.44 6.01
CA SER A 84 -2.86 -13.92 7.09
C SER A 84 -2.97 -15.44 7.12
N ASP A 85 -3.69 -15.98 8.10
CA ASP A 85 -4.00 -17.42 8.21
C ASP A 85 -5.05 -17.89 7.18
N LYS A 86 -5.86 -16.98 6.62
CA LYS A 86 -6.94 -17.25 5.65
C LYS A 86 -7.16 -16.09 4.68
N PRO A 87 -7.74 -16.38 3.50
CA PRO A 87 -8.13 -15.32 2.57
C PRO A 87 -9.06 -14.30 3.22
N PHE A 88 -8.86 -13.02 2.89
CA PHE A 88 -9.74 -11.92 3.30
C PHE A 88 -9.96 -10.93 2.15
N ARG A 89 -11.12 -10.27 2.19
CA ARG A 89 -11.42 -9.20 1.25
C ARG A 89 -10.67 -7.95 1.66
N ARG A 90 -10.06 -7.26 0.69
CA ARG A 90 -9.35 -6.01 0.86
C ARG A 90 -9.63 -5.08 -0.30
N THR A 91 -9.78 -3.82 -0.01
CA THR A 91 -9.92 -2.77 -1.00
C THR A 91 -8.68 -1.88 -1.00
N LEU A 92 -8.52 -1.09 -2.04
CA LEU A 92 -7.48 -0.07 -2.05
C LEU A 92 -7.75 0.98 -0.95
N GLY A 93 -9.01 1.23 -0.62
CA GLY A 93 -9.40 2.03 0.54
C GLY A 93 -8.87 1.47 1.86
N ASP A 94 -8.90 0.14 2.07
CA ASP A 94 -8.35 -0.51 3.26
C ASP A 94 -6.83 -0.30 3.34
N VAL A 95 -6.12 -0.38 2.21
CA VAL A 95 -4.67 -0.09 2.13
C VAL A 95 -4.39 1.33 2.63
N PHE A 96 -5.11 2.33 2.10
CA PHE A 96 -4.92 3.73 2.49
C PHE A 96 -5.42 4.02 3.90
N GLN A 97 -6.43 3.31 4.37
CA GLN A 97 -6.87 3.39 5.75
C GLN A 97 -5.79 2.86 6.70
N ILE A 98 -5.16 1.71 6.42
CA ILE A 98 -4.00 1.21 7.18
C ILE A 98 -2.83 2.18 7.12
N TRP A 99 -2.58 2.79 5.97
CA TRP A 99 -1.54 3.81 5.81
C TRP A 99 -1.81 5.07 6.65
N GLY A 100 -3.08 5.42 6.86
CA GLY A 100 -3.52 6.64 7.53
C GLY A 100 -3.52 7.85 6.61
N VAL A 101 -3.75 7.63 5.31
CA VAL A 101 -3.78 8.66 4.26
C VAL A 101 -5.14 8.69 3.58
N THR A 102 -5.68 9.89 3.36
CA THR A 102 -6.95 10.09 2.65
C THR A 102 -6.83 9.60 1.19
N LEU A 103 -7.81 8.82 0.75
CA LEU A 103 -8.02 8.44 -0.65
C LEU A 103 -9.50 8.55 -0.99
N GLY A 104 -9.80 9.16 -2.11
CA GLY A 104 -11.16 9.26 -2.64
C GLY A 104 -11.16 9.59 -4.13
N PRO A 105 -12.34 9.74 -4.74
CA PRO A 105 -12.45 10.33 -6.07
C PRO A 105 -11.80 11.72 -6.07
N GLY A 106 -10.82 11.94 -6.94
CA GLY A 106 -10.12 13.22 -7.07
C GLY A 106 -9.21 13.62 -5.91
N GLN A 107 -8.95 12.74 -4.92
CA GLN A 107 -8.10 13.10 -3.78
C GLN A 107 -7.16 11.96 -3.36
N LEU A 108 -5.88 12.31 -3.17
CA LEU A 108 -4.86 11.47 -2.54
C LEU A 108 -4.03 12.32 -1.58
N GLY A 109 -4.25 12.14 -0.28
CA GLY A 109 -3.61 12.99 0.73
C GLY A 109 -3.96 14.47 0.50
N THR A 110 -2.96 15.33 0.35
CA THR A 110 -3.11 16.75 0.02
C THR A 110 -3.26 17.02 -1.49
N LEU A 111 -3.13 16.01 -2.33
CA LEU A 111 -3.31 16.16 -3.78
C LEU A 111 -4.81 16.06 -4.09
N GLU A 112 -5.41 17.15 -4.49
CA GLU A 112 -6.84 17.27 -4.80
C GLU A 112 -7.03 17.78 -6.23
N ASP A 113 -8.08 17.28 -6.90
CA ASP A 113 -8.47 17.77 -8.23
C ASP A 113 -8.68 19.28 -8.19
N GLY A 114 -8.00 19.99 -9.09
CA GLY A 114 -8.05 21.44 -9.16
C GLY A 114 -6.82 21.99 -9.88
N ASP A 115 -6.83 23.29 -10.17
CA ASP A 115 -5.70 24.01 -10.80
C ASP A 115 -5.14 23.30 -12.05
N GLY A 116 -6.02 22.72 -12.85
CA GLY A 116 -5.67 21.99 -14.06
C GLY A 116 -5.09 20.58 -13.82
N ARG A 117 -4.94 20.13 -12.58
CA ARG A 117 -4.49 18.78 -12.22
C ARG A 117 -5.64 17.90 -11.80
N THR A 118 -5.51 16.59 -12.04
CA THR A 118 -6.50 15.60 -11.62
C THR A 118 -5.83 14.31 -11.17
N LEU A 119 -6.41 13.67 -10.14
CA LEU A 119 -6.05 12.32 -9.73
C LEU A 119 -6.70 11.30 -10.67
N ARG A 120 -5.88 10.48 -11.31
CA ARG A 120 -6.34 9.38 -12.13
C ARG A 120 -5.73 8.08 -11.63
N VAL A 121 -6.59 7.08 -11.40
CA VAL A 121 -6.16 5.77 -10.92
C VAL A 121 -6.44 4.72 -11.97
N TYR A 122 -5.46 3.85 -12.18
CA TYR A 122 -5.53 2.74 -13.13
C TYR A 122 -5.15 1.45 -12.43
N VAL A 123 -5.83 0.37 -12.79
CA VAL A 123 -5.49 -0.99 -12.36
C VAL A 123 -5.32 -1.84 -13.61
N ASN A 124 -4.15 -2.44 -13.76
CA ASN A 124 -3.78 -3.23 -14.94
C ASN A 124 -4.04 -2.45 -16.25
N GLY A 125 -3.68 -1.16 -16.26
CA GLY A 125 -3.85 -0.24 -17.37
C GLY A 125 -5.28 0.27 -17.60
N ARG A 126 -6.28 -0.12 -16.82
CA ARG A 126 -7.68 0.31 -16.92
C ARG A 126 -8.03 1.34 -15.86
N ARG A 127 -8.67 2.44 -16.27
CA ARG A 127 -9.08 3.50 -15.34
C ARG A 127 -10.13 3.01 -14.34
N VAL A 128 -9.97 3.43 -13.08
CA VAL A 128 -10.91 3.20 -11.98
C VAL A 128 -11.43 4.53 -11.49
N THR A 129 -12.77 4.69 -11.41
CA THR A 129 -13.43 5.96 -11.02
C THR A 129 -13.64 6.08 -9.52
N ASP A 130 -13.82 4.96 -8.80
CA ASP A 130 -13.84 4.91 -7.34
C ASP A 130 -12.69 4.04 -6.84
N PRO A 131 -11.50 4.63 -6.67
CA PRO A 131 -10.31 3.87 -6.28
C PRO A 131 -10.44 3.24 -4.90
N ALA A 132 -11.13 3.90 -3.95
CA ALA A 132 -11.26 3.36 -2.60
C ALA A 132 -12.09 2.08 -2.56
N ALA A 133 -13.09 1.93 -3.42
CA ALA A 133 -13.93 0.74 -3.51
C ALA A 133 -13.28 -0.42 -4.29
N HIS A 134 -12.18 -0.17 -5.03
CA HIS A 134 -11.53 -1.20 -5.82
C HIS A 134 -11.03 -2.36 -4.94
N VAL A 135 -11.51 -3.58 -5.21
CA VAL A 135 -11.04 -4.80 -4.54
C VAL A 135 -9.69 -5.21 -5.13
N VAL A 136 -8.64 -5.13 -4.34
CA VAL A 136 -7.29 -5.49 -4.77
C VAL A 136 -7.17 -7.00 -4.93
N LYS A 137 -6.68 -7.44 -6.08
CA LYS A 137 -6.43 -8.85 -6.41
C LYS A 137 -4.93 -9.14 -6.42
N LYS A 138 -4.62 -10.41 -6.36
CA LYS A 138 -3.24 -10.88 -6.58
C LYS A 138 -2.75 -10.36 -7.94
N ASP A 139 -1.50 -9.88 -7.95
CA ASP A 139 -0.78 -9.38 -9.12
C ASP A 139 -1.38 -8.11 -9.77
N ASP A 140 -2.31 -7.42 -9.09
CA ASP A 140 -2.75 -6.11 -9.57
C ASP A 140 -1.57 -5.13 -9.62
N VAL A 141 -1.47 -4.43 -10.74
CA VAL A 141 -0.57 -3.28 -10.93
C VAL A 141 -1.42 -2.01 -10.89
N ILE A 142 -1.28 -1.27 -9.80
CA ILE A 142 -2.06 -0.07 -9.51
C ILE A 142 -1.18 1.15 -9.76
N VAL A 143 -1.64 2.03 -10.65
CA VAL A 143 -0.97 3.30 -10.97
C VAL A 143 -1.88 4.45 -10.58
N MET A 144 -1.40 5.30 -9.70
CA MET A 144 -2.02 6.58 -9.38
C MET A 144 -1.19 7.69 -9.99
N ARG A 145 -1.80 8.57 -10.74
CA ARG A 145 -1.13 9.75 -11.29
C ARG A 145 -1.93 11.00 -10.96
N TYR A 146 -1.23 12.01 -10.48
CA TYR A 146 -1.74 13.35 -10.23
C TYR A 146 -0.96 14.35 -11.07
N ASP A 147 -1.56 14.85 -12.13
CA ASP A 147 -0.95 15.75 -13.12
C ASP A 147 -2.01 16.41 -14.01
N ASP A 148 -1.58 17.28 -14.92
CA ASP A 148 -2.41 17.97 -15.92
C ASP A 148 -2.76 17.11 -17.15
N GLY A 149 -2.24 15.89 -17.24
CA GLY A 149 -2.45 14.99 -18.36
C GLY A 149 -1.38 15.06 -19.45
N SER A 150 -0.49 16.05 -19.44
CA SER A 150 0.58 16.22 -20.43
C SER A 150 1.74 15.23 -20.23
N GLN A 151 1.87 14.68 -19.03
CA GLN A 151 2.98 13.83 -18.63
C GLN A 151 2.84 12.40 -19.19
N ASN A 152 3.96 11.84 -19.67
CA ASN A 152 4.00 10.44 -20.10
C ASN A 152 4.24 9.52 -18.90
N VAL A 153 3.17 9.12 -18.21
CA VAL A 153 3.24 8.18 -17.06
C VAL A 153 2.93 6.77 -17.55
N PRO A 154 3.81 5.78 -17.30
CA PRO A 154 3.56 4.40 -17.70
C PRO A 154 2.37 3.80 -16.92
N LEU A 155 1.35 3.32 -17.63
CA LEU A 155 0.21 2.63 -17.02
C LEU A 155 0.49 1.13 -16.76
N ASN A 156 1.56 0.60 -17.37
CA ASN A 156 2.13 -0.73 -17.10
C ASN A 156 3.61 -0.55 -16.74
N PRO A 157 3.91 -0.06 -15.52
CA PRO A 157 5.29 0.16 -15.07
C PRO A 157 6.03 -1.17 -14.90
N ASP A 158 7.36 -1.09 -14.77
CA ASP A 158 8.16 -2.24 -14.41
C ASP A 158 7.66 -2.90 -13.11
N ALA A 159 7.31 -4.18 -13.21
CA ALA A 159 6.77 -5.00 -12.13
C ALA A 159 7.80 -6.05 -11.63
N THR A 160 9.10 -5.83 -11.84
CA THR A 160 10.15 -6.76 -11.39
C THR A 160 10.07 -6.97 -9.88
N ALA A 161 9.87 -5.90 -9.08
CA ALA A 161 9.72 -6.03 -7.63
C ALA A 161 8.53 -6.93 -7.23
N LEU A 162 7.40 -6.85 -7.94
CA LEU A 162 6.25 -7.73 -7.71
C LEU A 162 6.57 -9.18 -8.06
N LYS A 163 7.26 -9.42 -9.18
CA LYS A 163 7.70 -10.78 -9.59
C LYS A 163 8.68 -11.37 -8.58
N ASP A 164 9.61 -10.57 -8.08
CA ASP A 164 10.58 -11.00 -7.07
C ASP A 164 9.91 -11.32 -5.73
N ALA A 165 8.96 -10.52 -5.29
CA ALA A 165 8.15 -10.79 -4.10
C ALA A 165 7.37 -12.11 -4.24
N ASN A 166 6.69 -12.32 -5.38
CA ASN A 166 5.97 -13.57 -5.66
C ASN A 166 6.88 -14.80 -5.75
N ALA A 167 8.16 -14.61 -6.10
CA ALA A 167 9.17 -15.67 -6.12
C ALA A 167 9.86 -15.90 -4.75
N GLY A 168 9.40 -15.21 -3.69
CA GLY A 168 10.03 -15.29 -2.36
C GLY A 168 11.42 -14.64 -2.28
N LYS A 169 11.77 -13.77 -3.24
CA LYS A 169 13.06 -13.08 -3.30
C LYS A 169 13.05 -11.74 -2.55
N GLY A 170 11.98 -11.43 -1.82
CA GLY A 170 11.84 -10.20 -1.05
C GLY A 170 12.69 -10.17 0.22
N LEU A 171 12.66 -9.03 0.93
CA LEU A 171 13.48 -8.75 2.12
C LEU A 171 13.40 -9.80 3.23
N CYS A 172 12.30 -10.53 3.34
CA CYS A 172 12.14 -11.60 4.32
C CYS A 172 12.68 -12.95 3.86
N GLY A 173 12.92 -13.16 2.56
CA GLY A 173 13.34 -14.45 1.98
C GLY A 173 14.82 -14.58 1.61
N ALA A 174 15.56 -13.51 1.34
CA ALA A 174 16.83 -13.59 0.62
C ALA A 174 18.03 -12.88 1.26
N SER A 175 17.95 -12.21 2.38
CA SER A 175 19.12 -11.56 2.96
C SER A 175 19.84 -12.43 3.97
N LYS A 176 20.79 -13.24 3.50
CA LYS A 176 21.91 -13.70 4.34
C LYS A 176 22.66 -12.44 4.82
N GLY A 177 22.30 -11.91 6.00
CA GLY A 177 23.14 -10.93 6.68
C GLY A 177 22.51 -9.70 7.31
N LYS A 178 21.30 -9.25 6.95
CA LYS A 178 20.61 -8.15 7.67
C LYS A 178 19.16 -8.55 7.93
N LYS A 179 18.86 -8.91 9.19
CA LYS A 179 17.47 -9.08 9.64
C LYS A 179 16.77 -7.73 9.61
N VAL A 180 15.82 -7.53 8.71
CA VAL A 180 14.88 -6.41 8.78
C VAL A 180 14.00 -6.65 10.00
N LYS A 181 13.84 -5.64 10.87
CA LYS A 181 13.08 -5.79 12.13
C LYS A 181 11.64 -6.26 11.91
N SER A 182 10.99 -5.79 10.84
CA SER A 182 9.65 -6.22 10.43
C SER A 182 9.56 -7.72 10.16
N CYS A 183 10.57 -8.32 9.51
CA CYS A 183 10.64 -9.77 9.30
C CYS A 183 10.87 -10.56 10.59
N ALA A 184 11.50 -9.96 11.60
CA ALA A 184 11.70 -10.56 12.91
C ALA A 184 10.41 -10.56 13.73
N LEU A 185 9.54 -9.55 13.57
CA LEU A 185 8.22 -9.49 14.20
C LEU A 185 7.32 -10.63 13.70
N MET A 186 7.28 -10.88 12.39
CA MET A 186 6.50 -11.98 11.81
C MET A 186 6.88 -13.36 12.33
N LYS A 187 8.16 -13.57 12.69
CA LYS A 187 8.66 -14.88 13.18
C LYS A 187 8.43 -15.11 14.67
N ARG A 188 8.05 -14.08 15.45
CA ARG A 188 7.80 -14.23 16.89
C ARG A 188 6.37 -14.66 17.22
N GLU A 189 5.46 -14.58 16.26
CA GLU A 189 4.05 -14.97 16.43
C GLU A 189 3.77 -16.42 15.99
N THR A 190 4.80 -17.19 15.65
CA THR A 190 4.75 -18.63 15.37
C THR A 190 5.30 -19.43 16.52
#